data_bca9e73fa0f1d0809e251bbc8dba0d00
#
_entry.id   bca9e73fa0f1d0809e251bbc8dba0d00
#
_cell.length_a   1.000
_cell.length_b   1.000
_cell.length_c   1.000
_cell.angle_alpha   90.00
_cell.angle_beta   90.00
_cell.angle_gamma   90.00
#
_symmetry.space_group_name_H-M   'P 1'
#
loop_
_entity.id
_entity.type
_entity.pdbx_description
1 polymer ?
#
loop_
_entity_poly.entity_id
_entity_poly.type
_entity_poly.pdbx_seq_one_letter_code
_entity_poly.pdbx_strand_id
1 'polypeptide(L)'
;MHKQYFPQRCCMFLVGIFTMTLGIALSCKADLGTSPISSVPWVLSMFTPWSIGEITIVLNLLFIIAQPILLRQIYWRELLGQLVTLLAFGYCIDFSMNLLSWVALDTLFWQWFDCILSTIILALGVFLCIRAKIFVAAGEGIVLVIAFVSKIKFSIIKNCFDCTLVAISLAISFMHFGAMRGVGVGTIAAAILVGRWIQLYSNKLHIFDKWSILE
;
A
#
# COMPACT_ATOMS: atom_id res chain seq x y z
N MET A 1 12.01 15.77 -17.80
CA MET A 1 10.71 15.04 -17.88
C MET A 1 10.17 15.20 -19.29
N HIS A 2 10.08 14.11 -20.06
CA HIS A 2 9.38 14.14 -21.32
C HIS A 2 7.92 14.48 -21.09
N LYS A 3 7.44 15.61 -21.66
CA LYS A 3 6.05 16.08 -21.56
C LYS A 3 5.05 15.19 -22.31
N GLN A 4 5.56 14.24 -23.11
CA GLN A 4 4.77 13.33 -23.92
C GLN A 4 4.03 12.33 -22.98
N TYR A 5 2.71 12.23 -23.12
CA TYR A 5 1.82 11.35 -22.34
C TYR A 5 1.67 11.67 -20.83
N PHE A 6 1.99 12.88 -20.39
CA PHE A 6 1.82 13.26 -18.98
C PHE A 6 0.36 13.10 -18.48
N PRO A 7 -0.67 13.53 -19.23
CA PRO A 7 -2.06 13.33 -18.81
C PRO A 7 -2.45 11.86 -18.65
N GLN A 8 -2.01 10.99 -19.60
CA GLN A 8 -2.29 9.55 -19.54
C GLN A 8 -1.63 8.90 -18.33
N ARG A 9 -0.41 9.33 -17.99
CA ARG A 9 0.31 8.87 -16.81
C ARG A 9 -0.38 9.31 -15.52
N CYS A 10 -0.88 10.55 -15.47
CA CYS A 10 -1.68 11.03 -14.33
C CYS A 10 -2.97 10.22 -14.19
N CYS A 11 -3.68 9.98 -15.28
CA CYS A 11 -4.89 9.15 -15.26
C CYS A 11 -4.57 7.72 -14.78
N MET A 12 -3.50 7.11 -15.32
CA MET A 12 -3.06 5.77 -14.91
C MET A 12 -2.68 5.73 -13.42
N PHE A 13 -2.05 6.78 -12.90
CA PHE A 13 -1.70 6.90 -11.48
C PHE A 13 -2.93 7.00 -10.59
N LEU A 14 -3.90 7.84 -10.95
CA LEU A 14 -5.15 7.99 -10.19
C LEU A 14 -5.98 6.70 -10.20
N VAL A 15 -6.14 6.06 -11.36
CA VAL A 15 -6.78 4.76 -11.48
C VAL A 15 -6.02 3.71 -10.66
N GLY A 16 -4.69 3.75 -10.68
CA GLY A 16 -3.84 2.87 -9.87
C GLY A 16 -4.08 3.04 -8.38
N ILE A 17 -4.11 4.29 -7.87
CA ILE A 17 -4.42 4.59 -6.47
C ILE A 17 -5.80 4.03 -6.10
N PHE A 18 -6.82 4.32 -6.89
CA PHE A 18 -8.18 3.86 -6.61
C PHE A 18 -8.28 2.33 -6.61
N THR A 19 -7.70 1.67 -7.61
CA THR A 19 -7.68 0.19 -7.68
C THR A 19 -6.92 -0.41 -6.49
N MET A 20 -5.82 0.21 -6.09
CA MET A 20 -5.02 -0.23 -4.94
C MET A 20 -5.82 -0.12 -3.63
N THR A 21 -6.53 1.00 -3.43
CA THR A 21 -7.34 1.20 -2.22
C THR A 21 -8.57 0.30 -2.16
N LEU A 22 -9.18 -0.03 -3.30
CA LEU A 22 -10.22 -1.07 -3.38
C LEU A 22 -9.68 -2.44 -2.93
N GLY A 23 -8.48 -2.82 -3.39
CA GLY A 23 -7.84 -4.06 -2.96
C GLY A 23 -7.57 -4.08 -1.44
N ILE A 24 -7.13 -2.96 -0.87
CA ILE A 24 -6.95 -2.83 0.60
C ILE A 24 -8.28 -2.99 1.32
N ALA A 25 -9.33 -2.29 0.87
CA ALA A 25 -10.64 -2.34 1.50
C ALA A 25 -11.24 -3.76 1.48
N LEU A 26 -11.12 -4.48 0.37
CA LEU A 26 -11.51 -5.90 0.26
C LEU A 26 -10.72 -6.75 1.26
N SER A 27 -9.39 -6.61 1.32
CA SER A 27 -8.59 -7.40 2.26
C SER A 27 -8.95 -7.15 3.73
N CYS A 28 -9.35 -5.93 4.08
CA CYS A 28 -9.87 -5.61 5.41
C CYS A 28 -11.22 -6.29 5.69
N LYS A 29 -12.09 -6.40 4.68
CA LYS A 29 -13.39 -7.09 4.79
C LYS A 29 -13.26 -8.61 4.89
N ALA A 30 -12.24 -9.20 4.27
CA ALA A 30 -11.96 -10.63 4.37
C ALA A 30 -11.67 -11.11 5.80
N ASP A 31 -11.23 -10.19 6.68
CA ASP A 31 -10.87 -10.45 8.10
C ASP A 31 -9.82 -11.58 8.32
N LEU A 32 -9.10 -11.95 7.25
CA LEU A 32 -7.98 -12.91 7.29
C LEU A 32 -6.64 -12.21 7.44
N GLY A 33 -6.66 -10.88 7.51
CA GLY A 33 -5.49 -10.01 7.55
C GLY A 33 -5.26 -9.28 6.24
N THR A 34 -4.62 -8.12 6.32
CA THR A 34 -4.37 -7.21 5.19
C THR A 34 -2.88 -7.15 4.83
N SER A 35 -2.51 -6.31 3.85
CA SER A 35 -1.11 -6.13 3.48
C SER A 35 -0.27 -5.58 4.66
N PRO A 36 1.04 -5.90 4.75
CA PRO A 36 1.89 -5.46 5.87
C PRO A 36 1.81 -3.97 6.18
N ILE A 37 1.85 -3.12 5.14
CA ILE A 37 1.83 -1.66 5.32
C ILE A 37 0.46 -1.14 5.79
N SER A 38 -0.63 -1.83 5.44
CA SER A 38 -1.99 -1.45 5.84
C SER A 38 -2.42 -2.10 7.16
N SER A 39 -1.64 -3.05 7.69
CA SER A 39 -1.99 -3.80 8.91
C SER A 39 -2.04 -2.90 10.15
N VAL A 40 -1.08 -1.99 10.31
CA VAL A 40 -1.07 -1.05 11.45
C VAL A 40 -2.26 -0.11 11.41
N PRO A 41 -2.55 0.62 10.30
CA PRO A 41 -3.76 1.43 10.18
C PRO A 41 -5.04 0.65 10.42
N TRP A 42 -5.15 -0.56 9.88
CA TRP A 42 -6.33 -1.40 10.05
C TRP A 42 -6.58 -1.76 11.50
N VAL A 43 -5.55 -2.29 12.20
CA VAL A 43 -5.71 -2.67 13.61
C VAL A 43 -6.05 -1.47 14.49
N LEU A 44 -5.41 -0.31 14.26
CA LEU A 44 -5.69 0.92 15.02
C LEU A 44 -7.11 1.42 14.78
N SER A 45 -7.64 1.36 13.56
CA SER A 45 -9.00 1.81 13.25
C SER A 45 -10.11 0.96 13.89
N MET A 46 -9.80 -0.27 14.34
CA MET A 46 -10.78 -1.13 14.99
C MET A 46 -11.16 -0.66 16.40
N PHE A 47 -10.32 0.14 17.06
CA PHE A 47 -10.56 0.58 18.44
C PHE A 47 -10.36 2.08 18.67
N THR A 48 -9.97 2.82 17.66
CA THR A 48 -9.89 4.28 17.70
C THR A 48 -11.05 4.91 16.91
N PRO A 49 -11.40 6.17 17.17
CA PRO A 49 -12.42 6.88 16.39
C PRO A 49 -11.96 7.26 14.98
N TRP A 50 -10.71 6.97 14.63
CA TRP A 50 -10.09 7.38 13.38
C TRP A 50 -10.31 6.33 12.29
N SER A 51 -10.54 6.81 11.06
CA SER A 51 -10.66 5.92 9.91
C SER A 51 -9.32 5.30 9.51
N ILE A 52 -9.38 4.23 8.72
CA ILE A 52 -8.16 3.63 8.13
C ILE A 52 -7.39 4.66 7.32
N GLY A 53 -8.09 5.48 6.53
CA GLY A 53 -7.48 6.50 5.70
C GLY A 53 -6.76 7.55 6.53
N GLU A 54 -7.37 8.06 7.59
CA GLU A 54 -6.78 9.04 8.50
C GLU A 54 -5.51 8.50 9.16
N ILE A 55 -5.55 7.28 9.70
CA ILE A 55 -4.38 6.65 10.31
C ILE A 55 -3.29 6.40 9.27
N THR A 56 -3.67 5.99 8.06
CA THR A 56 -2.73 5.82 6.94
C THR A 56 -2.06 7.15 6.58
N ILE A 57 -2.80 8.25 6.58
CA ILE A 57 -2.22 9.59 6.37
C ILE A 57 -1.19 9.91 7.44
N VAL A 58 -1.53 9.73 8.71
CA VAL A 58 -0.60 10.02 9.82
C VAL A 58 0.65 9.16 9.76
N LEU A 59 0.50 7.84 9.55
CA LEU A 59 1.62 6.91 9.48
C LEU A 59 2.57 7.25 8.31
N ASN A 60 2.01 7.49 7.13
CA ASN A 60 2.81 7.83 5.96
C ASN A 60 3.43 9.24 6.06
N LEU A 61 2.76 10.18 6.76
CA LEU A 61 3.35 11.49 7.05
C LEU A 61 4.62 11.35 7.91
N LEU A 62 4.61 10.45 8.91
CA LEU A 62 5.80 10.13 9.69
C LEU A 62 6.92 9.58 8.79
N PHE A 63 6.59 8.72 7.83
CA PHE A 63 7.58 8.22 6.87
C PHE A 63 8.13 9.34 5.98
N ILE A 64 7.29 10.26 5.52
CA ILE A 64 7.73 11.42 4.71
C ILE A 64 8.68 12.31 5.52
N ILE A 65 8.38 12.57 6.78
CA ILE A 65 9.22 13.40 7.67
C ILE A 65 10.56 12.70 7.99
N ALA A 66 10.56 11.39 8.15
CA ALA A 66 11.76 10.62 8.43
C ALA A 66 12.77 10.60 7.26
N GLN A 67 12.29 10.69 6.00
CA GLN A 67 13.15 10.65 4.81
C GLN A 67 14.24 11.73 4.79
N PRO A 68 13.93 13.04 4.89
CA PRO A 68 14.95 14.09 4.88
C PRO A 68 15.87 14.04 6.09
N ILE A 69 15.38 13.57 7.25
CA ILE A 69 16.21 13.40 8.46
C ILE A 69 17.29 12.35 8.20
N LEU A 70 16.92 11.22 7.62
CA LEU A 70 17.85 10.13 7.30
C LEU A 70 18.82 10.50 6.18
N LEU A 71 18.34 11.18 5.15
CA LEU A 71 19.15 11.62 4.01
C LEU A 71 20.04 12.82 4.33
N ARG A 72 19.75 13.56 5.41
CA ARG A 72 20.34 14.89 5.72
C ARG A 72 20.25 15.89 4.56
N GLN A 73 19.27 15.69 3.68
CA GLN A 73 18.99 16.52 2.50
C GLN A 73 17.49 16.55 2.26
N ILE A 74 16.98 17.68 1.76
CA ILE A 74 15.56 17.86 1.49
C ILE A 74 15.34 17.93 -0.01
N TYR A 75 14.59 16.99 -0.56
CA TYR A 75 14.15 16.93 -1.95
C TYR A 75 12.69 17.37 -2.03
N TRP A 76 12.46 18.69 -2.01
CA TRP A 76 11.14 19.30 -1.94
C TRP A 76 10.12 18.77 -2.96
N ARG A 77 10.58 18.50 -4.18
CA ARG A 77 9.71 18.02 -5.25
C ARG A 77 9.13 16.63 -4.95
N GLU A 78 9.98 15.73 -4.49
CA GLU A 78 9.61 14.36 -4.13
C GLU A 78 8.70 14.36 -2.90
N LEU A 79 9.01 15.15 -1.89
CA LEU A 79 8.22 15.26 -0.66
C LEU A 79 6.84 15.84 -0.92
N LEU A 80 6.74 16.93 -1.71
CA LEU A 80 5.45 17.52 -2.08
C LEU A 80 4.60 16.54 -2.91
N GLY A 81 5.22 15.81 -3.83
CA GLY A 81 4.54 14.79 -4.60
C GLY A 81 4.02 13.64 -3.73
N GLN A 82 4.81 13.20 -2.75
CA GLN A 82 4.36 12.19 -1.78
C GLN A 82 3.23 12.71 -0.90
N LEU A 83 3.23 13.99 -0.48
CA LEU A 83 2.14 14.58 0.30
C LEU A 83 0.81 14.59 -0.48
N VAL A 84 0.83 14.98 -1.74
CA VAL A 84 -0.38 14.96 -2.58
C VAL A 84 -0.88 13.52 -2.76
N THR A 85 0.03 12.59 -3.04
CA THR A 85 -0.31 11.17 -3.18
C THR A 85 -0.89 10.59 -1.90
N LEU A 86 -0.31 10.95 -0.75
CA LEU A 86 -0.73 10.52 0.57
C LEU A 86 -2.18 10.92 0.87
N LEU A 87 -2.53 12.18 0.65
CA LEU A 87 -3.89 12.67 0.87
C LEU A 87 -4.88 11.96 -0.05
N ALA A 88 -4.57 11.89 -1.35
CA ALA A 88 -5.40 11.16 -2.31
C ALA A 88 -5.59 9.69 -1.90
N PHE A 89 -4.52 9.03 -1.47
CA PHE A 89 -4.55 7.63 -1.05
C PHE A 89 -5.42 7.40 0.20
N GLY A 90 -5.26 8.24 1.24
CA GLY A 90 -6.05 8.12 2.47
C GLY A 90 -7.54 8.32 2.23
N TYR A 91 -7.92 9.38 1.51
CA TYR A 91 -9.33 9.61 1.16
C TYR A 91 -9.90 8.51 0.25
N CYS A 92 -9.12 7.98 -0.69
CA CYS A 92 -9.55 6.86 -1.52
C CYS A 92 -9.73 5.57 -0.71
N ILE A 93 -8.94 5.32 0.34
CA ILE A 93 -9.15 4.18 1.25
C ILE A 93 -10.52 4.30 1.93
N ASP A 94 -10.81 5.44 2.54
CA ASP A 94 -12.08 5.64 3.25
C ASP A 94 -13.27 5.58 2.30
N PHE A 95 -13.14 6.13 1.10
CA PHE A 95 -14.15 6.00 0.05
C PHE A 95 -14.37 4.54 -0.34
N SER A 96 -13.30 3.76 -0.52
CA SER A 96 -13.38 2.33 -0.86
C SER A 96 -13.99 1.51 0.28
N MET A 97 -13.67 1.82 1.54
CA MET A 97 -14.28 1.18 2.71
C MET A 97 -15.79 1.45 2.80
N ASN A 98 -16.21 2.68 2.53
CA ASN A 98 -17.63 3.06 2.48
C ASN A 98 -18.33 2.39 1.30
N LEU A 99 -17.72 2.37 0.11
CA LEU A 99 -18.27 1.72 -1.08
C LEU A 99 -18.52 0.23 -0.87
N LEU A 100 -17.65 -0.44 -0.10
CA LEU A 100 -17.75 -1.87 0.23
C LEU A 100 -18.41 -2.13 1.59
N SER A 101 -19.12 -1.15 2.17
CA SER A 101 -19.77 -1.29 3.47
C SER A 101 -20.80 -2.41 3.53
N TRP A 102 -21.46 -2.69 2.40
CA TRP A 102 -22.47 -3.75 2.23
C TRP A 102 -21.88 -5.16 2.14
N VAL A 103 -20.55 -5.30 1.94
CA VAL A 103 -19.88 -6.60 1.86
C VAL A 103 -19.75 -7.17 3.27
N ALA A 104 -20.49 -8.25 3.52
CA ALA A 104 -20.38 -9.09 4.72
C ALA A 104 -19.99 -10.51 4.28
N LEU A 105 -18.94 -11.06 4.86
CA LEU A 105 -18.40 -12.37 4.50
C LEU A 105 -18.58 -13.33 5.67
N ASP A 106 -19.70 -14.05 5.65
CA ASP A 106 -20.12 -14.90 6.78
C ASP A 106 -19.45 -16.28 6.77
N THR A 107 -18.83 -16.70 5.68
CA THR A 107 -18.22 -18.02 5.56
C THR A 107 -16.74 -17.94 5.23
N LEU A 108 -15.97 -18.88 5.77
CA LEU A 108 -14.53 -18.98 5.54
C LEU A 108 -14.17 -19.10 4.04
N PHE A 109 -15.04 -19.73 3.25
CA PHE A 109 -14.86 -19.85 1.80
C PHE A 109 -14.88 -18.47 1.13
N TRP A 110 -15.86 -17.62 1.43
CA TRP A 110 -15.96 -16.27 0.89
C TRP A 110 -14.85 -15.35 1.38
N GLN A 111 -14.41 -15.52 2.63
CA GLN A 111 -13.27 -14.78 3.18
C GLN A 111 -11.98 -15.10 2.40
N TRP A 112 -11.70 -16.39 2.12
CA TRP A 112 -10.53 -16.77 1.31
C TRP A 112 -10.64 -16.30 -0.14
N PHE A 113 -11.84 -16.41 -0.74
CA PHE A 113 -12.07 -15.93 -2.09
C PHE A 113 -11.78 -14.42 -2.19
N ASP A 114 -12.33 -13.63 -1.26
CA ASP A 114 -12.12 -12.18 -1.20
C ASP A 114 -10.66 -11.83 -0.88
N CYS A 115 -10.01 -12.57 -0.01
CA CYS A 115 -8.58 -12.43 0.29
C CYS A 115 -7.71 -12.60 -0.96
N ILE A 116 -7.99 -13.61 -1.80
CA ILE A 116 -7.24 -13.82 -3.05
C ILE A 116 -7.59 -12.70 -4.05
N LEU A 117 -8.87 -12.39 -4.22
CA LEU A 117 -9.34 -11.34 -5.12
C LEU A 117 -8.72 -9.98 -4.74
N SER A 118 -8.67 -9.66 -3.46
CA SER A 118 -8.05 -8.43 -2.96
C SER A 118 -6.58 -8.32 -3.33
N THR A 119 -5.82 -9.42 -3.27
CA THR A 119 -4.39 -9.42 -3.68
C THR A 119 -4.22 -9.16 -5.18
N ILE A 120 -5.12 -9.67 -6.01
CA ILE A 120 -5.11 -9.46 -7.47
C ILE A 120 -5.37 -7.99 -7.79
N ILE A 121 -6.41 -7.42 -7.18
CA ILE A 121 -6.82 -6.01 -7.38
C ILE A 121 -5.73 -5.07 -6.83
N LEU A 122 -5.23 -5.33 -5.62
CA LEU A 122 -4.16 -4.56 -5.01
C LEU A 122 -2.91 -4.54 -5.89
N ALA A 123 -2.49 -5.71 -6.38
CA ALA A 123 -1.32 -5.85 -7.25
C ALA A 123 -1.48 -5.10 -8.58
N LEU A 124 -2.70 -5.09 -9.16
CA LEU A 124 -3.00 -4.32 -10.36
C LEU A 124 -2.85 -2.82 -10.10
N GLY A 125 -3.38 -2.32 -8.99
CA GLY A 125 -3.24 -0.93 -8.59
C GLY A 125 -1.78 -0.53 -8.38
N VAL A 126 -1.01 -1.34 -7.68
CA VAL A 126 0.44 -1.13 -7.46
C VAL A 126 1.18 -1.13 -8.81
N PHE A 127 0.89 -2.08 -9.70
CA PHE A 127 1.48 -2.14 -11.03
C PHE A 127 1.23 -0.85 -11.83
N LEU A 128 -0.01 -0.34 -11.84
CA LEU A 128 -0.36 0.91 -12.53
C LEU A 128 0.38 2.10 -11.94
N CYS A 129 0.48 2.21 -10.63
CA CYS A 129 1.23 3.28 -9.95
C CYS A 129 2.73 3.23 -10.30
N ILE A 130 3.34 2.04 -10.30
CA ILE A 130 4.76 1.86 -10.67
C ILE A 130 4.99 2.27 -12.13
N ARG A 131 4.11 1.84 -13.04
CA ARG A 131 4.22 2.19 -14.48
C ARG A 131 4.00 3.67 -14.75
N ALA A 132 3.17 4.34 -13.98
CA ALA A 132 2.95 5.78 -14.10
C ALA A 132 4.22 6.61 -13.84
N LYS A 133 5.15 6.13 -13.00
CA LYS A 133 6.43 6.80 -12.65
C LYS A 133 6.24 8.29 -12.30
N ILE A 134 5.21 8.64 -11.55
CA ILE A 134 4.94 10.03 -11.16
C ILE A 134 5.59 10.32 -9.81
N PHE A 135 5.17 9.59 -8.77
CA PHE A 135 5.74 9.67 -7.44
C PHE A 135 5.83 8.29 -6.82
N VAL A 136 6.77 8.14 -5.90
CA VAL A 136 6.92 6.92 -5.08
C VAL A 136 6.04 7.06 -3.85
N ALA A 137 5.32 6.00 -3.46
CA ALA A 137 4.53 6.01 -2.24
C ALA A 137 5.43 6.21 -1.01
N ALA A 138 4.92 6.88 0.03
CA ALA A 138 5.71 7.25 1.21
C ALA A 138 6.36 6.05 1.91
N GLY A 139 5.62 4.93 2.03
CA GLY A 139 6.15 3.68 2.60
C GLY A 139 7.27 3.04 1.79
N GLU A 140 7.24 3.14 0.46
CA GLU A 140 8.33 2.68 -0.40
C GLU A 140 9.49 3.70 -0.39
N GLY A 141 9.17 4.99 -0.32
CA GLY A 141 10.15 6.07 -0.23
C GLY A 141 11.07 5.92 0.98
N ILE A 142 10.51 5.66 2.17
CA ILE A 142 11.32 5.46 3.38
C ILE A 142 12.21 4.21 3.28
N VAL A 143 11.71 3.13 2.69
CA VAL A 143 12.49 1.90 2.46
C VAL A 143 13.65 2.15 1.49
N LEU A 144 13.41 2.92 0.40
CA LEU A 144 14.45 3.33 -0.54
C LEU A 144 15.54 4.17 0.16
N VAL A 145 15.13 5.12 0.99
CA VAL A 145 16.05 5.96 1.75
C VAL A 145 16.91 5.13 2.72
N ILE A 146 16.28 4.22 3.48
CA ILE A 146 17.00 3.32 4.39
C ILE A 146 17.98 2.45 3.61
N ALA A 147 17.57 1.87 2.48
CA ALA A 147 18.42 1.05 1.63
C ALA A 147 19.62 1.85 1.08
N PHE A 148 19.41 3.10 0.67
CA PHE A 148 20.46 3.98 0.18
C PHE A 148 21.47 4.32 1.29
N VAL A 149 21.00 4.72 2.48
CA VAL A 149 21.86 5.11 3.60
C VAL A 149 22.62 3.92 4.18
N SER A 150 21.98 2.77 4.33
CA SER A 150 22.58 1.54 4.87
C SER A 150 23.45 0.78 3.88
N LYS A 151 23.33 1.09 2.57
CA LYS A 151 23.96 0.36 1.45
C LYS A 151 23.54 -1.12 1.37
N ILE A 152 22.38 -1.45 1.94
CA ILE A 152 21.79 -2.79 1.91
C ILE A 152 20.80 -2.86 0.75
N LYS A 153 20.63 -4.05 0.15
CA LYS A 153 19.70 -4.27 -0.96
C LYS A 153 18.26 -3.89 -0.55
N PHE A 154 17.57 -3.16 -1.42
CA PHE A 154 16.18 -2.74 -1.21
C PHE A 154 15.26 -3.88 -0.77
N SER A 155 15.37 -5.06 -1.39
CA SER A 155 14.53 -6.22 -1.06
C SER A 155 14.68 -6.69 0.39
N ILE A 156 15.90 -6.62 0.95
CA ILE A 156 16.15 -7.00 2.33
C ILE A 156 15.52 -5.98 3.28
N ILE A 157 15.77 -4.69 3.03
CA ILE A 157 15.19 -3.60 3.85
C ILE A 157 13.66 -3.64 3.77
N LYS A 158 13.09 -3.86 2.57
CA LYS A 158 11.64 -3.96 2.39
C LYS A 158 11.06 -5.11 3.23
N ASN A 159 11.66 -6.28 3.18
CA ASN A 159 11.20 -7.42 3.98
C ASN A 159 11.30 -7.14 5.49
N CYS A 160 12.41 -6.57 5.96
CA CYS A 160 12.56 -6.20 7.36
C CYS A 160 11.52 -5.14 7.79
N PHE A 161 11.28 -4.15 6.95
CA PHE A 161 10.28 -3.11 7.19
C PHE A 161 8.87 -3.69 7.28
N ASP A 162 8.49 -4.53 6.33
CA ASP A 162 7.18 -5.20 6.32
C ASP A 162 7.01 -6.12 7.54
N CYS A 163 8.03 -6.91 7.91
CA CYS A 163 8.01 -7.72 9.12
C CYS A 163 7.88 -6.87 10.40
N THR A 164 8.54 -5.71 10.44
CA THR A 164 8.43 -4.79 11.58
C THR A 164 7.01 -4.23 11.70
N LEU A 165 6.38 -3.82 10.60
CA LEU A 165 5.00 -3.33 10.61
C LEU A 165 4.02 -4.43 11.05
N VAL A 166 4.20 -5.66 10.57
CA VAL A 166 3.38 -6.81 10.99
C VAL A 166 3.58 -7.09 12.49
N ALA A 167 4.82 -7.06 13.00
CA ALA A 167 5.11 -7.27 14.41
C ALA A 167 4.48 -6.18 15.30
N ILE A 168 4.56 -4.91 14.89
CA ILE A 168 3.90 -3.79 15.58
C ILE A 168 2.39 -4.01 15.60
N SER A 169 1.81 -4.36 14.48
CA SER A 169 0.38 -4.60 14.32
C SER A 169 -0.11 -5.75 15.20
N LEU A 170 0.66 -6.85 15.25
CA LEU A 170 0.40 -7.98 16.14
C LEU A 170 0.48 -7.57 17.60
N ALA A 171 1.52 -6.85 18.00
CA ALA A 171 1.69 -6.37 19.37
C ALA A 171 0.49 -5.51 19.80
N ILE A 172 0.06 -4.54 18.98
CA ILE A 172 -1.10 -3.69 19.24
C ILE A 172 -2.36 -4.54 19.34
N SER A 173 -2.56 -5.50 18.43
CA SER A 173 -3.73 -6.38 18.42
C SER A 173 -3.82 -7.21 19.70
N PHE A 174 -2.71 -7.81 20.12
CA PHE A 174 -2.68 -8.58 21.38
C PHE A 174 -2.88 -7.72 22.62
N MET A 175 -2.28 -6.53 22.66
CA MET A 175 -2.43 -5.64 23.82
C MET A 175 -3.87 -5.15 24.00
N HIS A 176 -4.60 -4.95 22.90
CA HIS A 176 -5.94 -4.37 22.97
C HIS A 176 -7.06 -5.41 22.95
N PHE A 177 -6.94 -6.45 22.12
CA PHE A 177 -7.98 -7.45 21.91
C PHE A 177 -7.70 -8.80 22.61
N GLY A 178 -6.49 -9.03 23.10
CA GLY A 178 -6.07 -10.34 23.61
C GLY A 178 -6.01 -11.44 22.53
N ALA A 179 -6.18 -11.09 21.27
CA ALA A 179 -6.26 -12.01 20.12
C ALA A 179 -5.65 -11.38 18.87
N MET A 180 -5.33 -12.21 17.86
CA MET A 180 -4.90 -11.75 16.54
C MET A 180 -6.12 -11.23 15.77
N ARG A 181 -6.21 -9.91 15.57
CA ARG A 181 -7.19 -9.26 14.70
C ARG A 181 -6.48 -8.36 13.69
N GLY A 182 -6.99 -8.33 12.46
CA GLY A 182 -6.46 -7.50 11.38
C GLY A 182 -5.12 -7.96 10.78
N VAL A 183 -4.45 -8.94 11.40
CA VAL A 183 -3.24 -9.60 10.92
C VAL A 183 -3.44 -11.10 11.04
N GLY A 184 -3.14 -11.83 9.98
CA GLY A 184 -3.34 -13.27 9.98
C GLY A 184 -2.70 -13.96 8.78
N VAL A 185 -3.22 -15.13 8.44
CA VAL A 185 -2.72 -15.94 7.31
C VAL A 185 -2.86 -15.17 5.99
N GLY A 186 -3.90 -14.34 5.85
CA GLY A 186 -4.09 -13.45 4.70
C GLY A 186 -2.96 -12.43 4.52
N THR A 187 -2.37 -11.93 5.61
CA THR A 187 -1.20 -11.03 5.53
C THR A 187 0.02 -11.72 4.91
N ILE A 188 0.26 -12.97 5.29
CA ILE A 188 1.35 -13.78 4.72
C ILE A 188 1.05 -14.07 3.25
N ALA A 189 -0.19 -14.45 2.94
CA ALA A 189 -0.62 -14.69 1.56
C ALA A 189 -0.46 -13.41 0.70
N ALA A 190 -0.88 -12.26 1.19
CA ALA A 190 -0.72 -10.98 0.51
C ALA A 190 0.75 -10.64 0.25
N ALA A 191 1.62 -10.79 1.24
CA ALA A 191 3.05 -10.53 1.10
C ALA A 191 3.72 -11.35 -0.02
N ILE A 192 3.26 -12.60 -0.23
CA ILE A 192 3.79 -13.50 -1.26
C ILE A 192 3.10 -13.27 -2.62
N LEU A 193 1.78 -13.19 -2.62
CA LEU A 193 0.98 -13.18 -3.85
C LEU A 193 1.04 -11.84 -4.58
N VAL A 194 1.02 -10.72 -3.88
CA VAL A 194 1.03 -9.39 -4.50
C VAL A 194 2.27 -9.22 -5.38
N GLY A 195 3.45 -9.60 -4.90
CA GLY A 195 4.67 -9.53 -5.70
C GLY A 195 4.62 -10.41 -6.96
N ARG A 196 4.04 -11.62 -6.87
CA ARG A 196 3.88 -12.53 -8.02
C ARG A 196 2.89 -11.98 -9.05
N TRP A 197 1.78 -11.39 -8.59
CA TRP A 197 0.80 -10.76 -9.46
C TRP A 197 1.39 -9.54 -10.19
N ILE A 198 2.14 -8.69 -9.49
CA ILE A 198 2.84 -7.55 -10.11
C ILE A 198 3.79 -8.03 -11.22
N GLN A 199 4.55 -9.08 -10.96
CA GLN A 199 5.44 -9.66 -11.96
C GLN A 199 4.68 -10.22 -13.18
N LEU A 200 3.56 -10.89 -12.94
CA LEU A 200 2.70 -11.42 -14.00
C LEU A 200 2.11 -10.29 -14.85
N TYR A 201 1.63 -9.20 -14.23
CA TYR A 201 1.14 -8.03 -14.94
C TYR A 201 2.24 -7.35 -15.73
N SER A 202 3.44 -7.22 -15.17
CA SER A 202 4.60 -6.66 -15.86
C SER A 202 4.97 -7.44 -17.12
N ASN A 203 4.81 -8.77 -17.10
CA ASN A 203 5.13 -9.63 -18.24
C ASN A 203 4.00 -9.72 -19.29
N LYS A 204 2.74 -9.45 -18.91
CA LYS A 204 1.59 -9.61 -19.82
C LYS A 204 1.01 -8.29 -20.32
N LEU A 205 1.07 -7.22 -19.54
CA LEU A 205 0.42 -5.95 -19.85
C LEU A 205 1.38 -4.93 -20.47
N HIS A 206 1.97 -5.29 -21.61
CA HIS A 206 2.87 -4.42 -22.37
C HIS A 206 2.17 -3.20 -23.00
N ILE A 207 0.83 -3.17 -23.01
CA ILE A 207 0.10 -2.03 -23.60
C ILE A 207 0.38 -0.71 -22.87
N PHE A 208 0.70 -0.78 -21.57
CA PHE A 208 1.05 0.38 -20.76
C PHE A 208 2.51 0.82 -20.94
N ASP A 209 3.36 0.02 -21.59
CA ASP A 209 4.76 0.36 -21.86
C ASP A 209 4.88 1.57 -22.80
N LYS A 210 3.89 1.79 -23.67
CA LYS A 210 3.85 2.96 -24.57
C LYS A 210 3.72 4.29 -23.80
N TRP A 211 3.20 4.27 -22.58
CA TRP A 211 3.01 5.45 -21.73
C TRP A 211 4.05 5.53 -20.61
N SER A 212 4.63 4.40 -20.23
CA SER A 212 5.80 4.39 -19.35
C SER A 212 7.01 4.74 -20.22
N ILE A 213 7.77 5.76 -19.82
CA ILE A 213 9.05 6.04 -20.48
C ILE A 213 9.94 4.84 -20.12
N LEU A 214 10.10 3.93 -21.11
CA LEU A 214 11.15 2.95 -21.07
C LEU A 214 12.45 3.68 -21.37
N GLU A 215 13.21 3.96 -20.30
CA GLU A 215 14.65 3.86 -20.18
C GLU A 215 15.05 4.04 -18.74
#